data_4284ed68f92021c8766d86400086eb74
#
_entry.id   4284ed68f92021c8766d86400086eb74
#
_cell.length_a   1.000
_cell.length_b   1.000
_cell.length_c   1.000
_cell.angle_alpha   90.00
_cell.angle_beta   90.00
_cell.angle_gamma   90.00
#
_symmetry.space_group_name_H-M   'P 1'
#
loop_
_entity.id
_entity.type
_entity.pdbx_description
1 polymer ?
#
loop_
_entity_poly.entity_id
_entity_poly.type
_entity_poly.pdbx_seq_one_letter_code
_entity_poly.pdbx_strand_id
1 'polypeptide(L)'
;MHDEAVKRLTASYAEIPDGAPVRLAKRTTNLFRARAETSAPGLDVSGLGGVIEVDPQAGTADVQGMCTYEDLVDVTLAYGMIPYVVPQLRTITLGGAVTGMGIEATSFRNGMPHESVLEMDILTGTGQVVTASPDNEHRELFETFPNSYGSLGYATRLKIKLEKVPGHVALRHIRFDDPDLLAKTIAQITESGTYDEVAVDALDGVAFEPGEYYLTLATWTERPYGNPSDYGGQQIYYRSIQERETDLLTTYDYLWRWDTDWFWCSGAFGAQNKYVRRLWPRRLRRSDVYMKLIGLDRRFSIADRLDARAGRPLRERVIQDIEVPVENLPAFLEWFDAEIGMRPVWLCPLVSRGTKAGEKWPTYPLEAHRPYVNVGFWGTVHVGPDAVDAPKNRAIEARVHELGGHKSLYSEAFYDKDVFNALYDGDNLAAVKARYDPGDRLTDLYSKAVKRL
;
A
#
# COMPACT_ATOMS: atom_id res chain seq x y z
N MET A 1 7.21 27.00 -10.51
CA MET A 1 6.20 26.51 -9.54
C MET A 1 6.79 25.50 -8.56
N HIS A 2 7.51 24.44 -9.00
CA HIS A 2 8.13 23.45 -8.10
C HIS A 2 9.15 24.09 -7.16
N ASP A 3 10.13 24.83 -7.68
CA ASP A 3 11.19 25.47 -6.86
C ASP A 3 10.65 26.43 -5.80
N GLU A 4 9.53 27.10 -6.09
CA GLU A 4 8.88 27.96 -5.11
C GLU A 4 8.19 27.19 -3.99
N ALA A 5 7.61 26.02 -4.32
CA ALA A 5 7.06 25.13 -3.30
C ALA A 5 8.16 24.55 -2.42
N VAL A 6 9.30 24.17 -2.99
CA VAL A 6 10.48 23.72 -2.24
C VAL A 6 11.02 24.82 -1.35
N LYS A 7 11.10 26.09 -1.83
CA LYS A 7 11.53 27.23 -1.00
C LYS A 7 10.58 27.46 0.20
N ARG A 8 9.25 27.34 -0.01
CA ARG A 8 8.31 27.45 1.11
C ARG A 8 8.46 26.31 2.10
N LEU A 9 8.66 25.08 1.60
CA LEU A 9 8.90 23.92 2.44
C LEU A 9 10.15 24.10 3.31
N THR A 10 11.29 24.53 2.75
CA THR A 10 12.52 24.77 3.47
C THR A 10 12.41 25.97 4.44
N ALA A 11 11.67 27.00 4.07
CA ALA A 11 11.37 28.10 4.97
C ALA A 11 10.54 27.62 6.18
N SER A 12 9.49 26.82 5.95
CA SER A 12 8.67 26.25 7.04
C SER A 12 9.48 25.30 7.93
N TYR A 13 10.52 24.63 7.38
CA TYR A 13 11.44 23.84 8.18
C TYR A 13 12.23 24.72 9.16
N ALA A 14 12.72 25.85 8.71
CA ALA A 14 13.49 26.78 9.52
C ALA A 14 12.68 27.42 10.67
N GLU A 15 11.35 27.45 10.54
CA GLU A 15 10.42 27.94 11.57
C GLU A 15 10.14 26.91 12.68
N ILE A 16 10.46 25.63 12.46
CA ILE A 16 10.27 24.58 13.46
C ILE A 16 11.35 24.72 14.54
N PRO A 17 10.97 24.90 15.82
CA PRO A 17 11.96 25.05 16.90
C PRO A 17 12.93 23.88 16.99
N ASP A 18 14.14 24.15 17.43
CA ASP A 18 15.12 23.10 17.71
C ASP A 18 14.59 22.13 18.78
N GLY A 19 14.81 20.84 18.55
CA GLY A 19 14.29 19.77 19.41
C GLY A 19 12.80 19.45 19.21
N ALA A 20 12.05 20.23 18.41
CA ALA A 20 10.70 19.86 18.04
C ALA A 20 10.69 18.85 16.86
N PRO A 21 9.79 17.84 16.87
CA PRO A 21 9.74 16.85 15.80
C PRO A 21 9.25 17.48 14.48
N VAL A 22 9.98 17.19 13.41
CA VAL A 22 9.62 17.61 12.06
C VAL A 22 8.62 16.62 11.45
N ARG A 23 7.50 17.13 10.97
CA ARG A 23 6.44 16.35 10.33
C ARG A 23 5.75 17.14 9.23
N LEU A 24 5.02 16.46 8.36
CA LEU A 24 4.25 17.12 7.30
C LEU A 24 2.93 17.67 7.84
N ALA A 25 2.57 18.90 7.45
CA ALA A 25 1.23 19.45 7.58
C ALA A 25 0.28 18.86 6.51
N LYS A 26 0.11 17.55 6.52
CA LYS A 26 -0.62 16.80 5.51
C LYS A 26 -2.09 16.63 5.90
N ARG A 27 -3.01 16.84 4.93
CA ARG A 27 -4.48 16.77 5.15
C ARG A 27 -4.99 15.32 5.22
N THR A 28 -4.34 14.39 4.50
CA THR A 28 -4.77 13.01 4.38
C THR A 28 -3.67 12.06 4.83
N THR A 29 -4.08 10.92 5.36
CA THR A 29 -3.17 9.82 5.66
C THR A 29 -3.88 8.51 5.37
N ASN A 30 -3.18 7.56 4.77
CA ASN A 30 -3.64 6.19 4.56
C ASN A 30 -3.02 5.23 5.59
N LEU A 31 -2.53 5.75 6.72
CA LEU A 31 -2.00 4.94 7.80
C LEU A 31 -3.11 4.52 8.77
N PHE A 32 -3.08 3.26 9.16
CA PHE A 32 -4.04 2.65 10.11
C PHE A 32 -3.50 2.56 11.53
N ARG A 33 -2.31 3.07 11.78
CA ARG A 33 -1.76 3.18 13.14
C ARG A 33 -2.11 4.52 13.79
N ALA A 34 -2.26 4.51 15.11
CA ALA A 34 -2.39 5.71 15.90
C ALA A 34 -1.12 6.55 15.80
N ARG A 35 -1.24 7.85 16.03
CA ARG A 35 -0.12 8.79 16.12
C ARG A 35 -0.31 9.67 17.34
N ALA A 36 0.78 9.98 18.02
CA ALA A 36 0.76 10.99 19.06
C ALA A 36 0.29 12.35 18.51
N GLU A 37 -0.58 13.00 19.25
CA GLU A 37 -0.96 14.37 18.96
C GLU A 37 0.22 15.30 19.29
N THR A 38 0.45 16.30 18.44
CA THR A 38 1.48 17.30 18.66
C THR A 38 0.96 18.67 18.24
N SER A 39 1.30 19.69 19.02
CA SER A 39 1.03 21.09 18.71
C SER A 39 2.12 21.73 17.85
N ALA A 40 3.24 21.05 17.60
CA ALA A 40 4.29 21.58 16.76
C ALA A 40 3.81 21.83 15.33
N PRO A 41 4.23 22.95 14.70
CA PRO A 41 3.89 23.23 13.32
C PRO A 41 4.43 22.12 12.40
N GLY A 42 3.68 21.77 11.37
CA GLY A 42 4.14 20.83 10.34
C GLY A 42 4.72 21.58 9.14
N LEU A 43 5.54 20.87 8.35
CA LEU A 43 6.10 21.39 7.09
C LEU A 43 4.99 21.75 6.10
N ASP A 44 5.10 22.93 5.51
CA ASP A 44 4.19 23.37 4.44
C ASP A 44 4.51 22.62 3.14
N VAL A 45 3.66 21.66 2.81
CA VAL A 45 3.74 20.86 1.57
C VAL A 45 2.80 21.38 0.48
N SER A 46 2.21 22.56 0.66
CA SER A 46 1.37 23.16 -0.36
C SER A 46 2.15 23.42 -1.65
N GLY A 47 1.56 23.04 -2.79
CA GLY A 47 2.22 23.16 -4.09
C GLY A 47 3.21 22.03 -4.44
N LEU A 48 3.32 20.98 -3.62
CA LEU A 48 4.09 19.75 -3.92
C LEU A 48 3.19 18.57 -4.35
N GLY A 49 2.00 18.83 -4.88
CA GLY A 49 0.99 17.83 -5.17
C GLY A 49 0.70 17.60 -6.66
N GLY A 50 1.56 18.02 -7.57
CA GLY A 50 1.32 17.91 -9.01
C GLY A 50 2.33 17.06 -9.77
N VAL A 51 2.06 16.83 -11.05
CA VAL A 51 3.01 16.29 -12.02
C VAL A 51 3.79 17.47 -12.61
N ILE A 52 5.12 17.40 -12.59
CA ILE A 52 5.99 18.44 -13.12
C ILE A 52 6.11 18.31 -14.64
N GLU A 53 6.41 17.09 -15.11
CA GLU A 53 6.61 16.77 -16.50
C GLU A 53 6.30 15.30 -16.78
N VAL A 54 5.80 14.99 -17.96
CA VAL A 54 5.70 13.63 -18.51
C VAL A 54 6.51 13.60 -19.80
N ASP A 55 7.45 12.67 -19.92
CA ASP A 55 8.18 12.36 -21.14
C ASP A 55 7.69 11.03 -21.73
N PRO A 56 6.77 11.07 -22.72
CA PRO A 56 6.22 9.84 -23.31
C PRO A 56 7.25 9.09 -24.19
N GLN A 57 8.33 9.73 -24.61
CA GLN A 57 9.37 9.10 -25.42
C GLN A 57 10.33 8.31 -24.54
N ALA A 58 10.74 8.89 -23.41
CA ALA A 58 11.55 8.20 -22.41
C ALA A 58 10.75 7.23 -21.55
N GLY A 59 9.41 7.33 -21.52
CA GLY A 59 8.57 6.55 -20.64
C GLY A 59 8.76 6.93 -19.17
N THR A 60 8.86 8.23 -18.86
CA THR A 60 9.13 8.72 -17.51
C THR A 60 8.23 9.90 -17.15
N ALA A 61 8.10 10.15 -15.84
CA ALA A 61 7.53 11.38 -15.32
C ALA A 61 8.34 11.92 -14.14
N ASP A 62 8.45 13.25 -14.07
CA ASP A 62 8.88 13.98 -12.88
C ASP A 62 7.65 14.42 -12.10
N VAL A 63 7.56 14.00 -10.84
CA VAL A 63 6.35 14.09 -10.03
C VAL A 63 6.69 14.62 -8.64
N GLN A 64 5.87 15.52 -8.13
CA GLN A 64 6.02 16.04 -6.78
C GLN A 64 5.62 14.99 -5.72
N GLY A 65 6.32 14.94 -4.60
CA GLY A 65 6.18 13.88 -3.61
C GLY A 65 4.79 13.76 -2.95
N MET A 66 4.00 14.84 -2.95
CA MET A 66 2.61 14.87 -2.43
C MET A 66 1.56 14.70 -3.52
N CYS A 67 1.93 14.47 -4.77
CA CYS A 67 1.01 14.14 -5.84
C CYS A 67 0.27 12.85 -5.52
N THR A 68 -1.06 12.87 -5.54
CA THR A 68 -1.86 11.67 -5.34
C THR A 68 -1.80 10.78 -6.57
N TYR A 69 -1.99 9.47 -6.38
CA TYR A 69 -2.05 8.58 -7.55
C TYR A 69 -3.24 8.89 -8.46
N GLU A 70 -4.36 9.44 -7.92
CA GLU A 70 -5.46 9.91 -8.75
C GLU A 70 -4.99 11.03 -9.69
N ASP A 71 -4.36 12.09 -9.15
CA ASP A 71 -3.86 13.20 -9.96
C ASP A 71 -2.76 12.76 -10.94
N LEU A 72 -1.89 11.83 -10.52
CA LEU A 72 -0.83 11.29 -11.36
C LEU A 72 -1.39 10.48 -12.53
N VAL A 73 -2.34 9.58 -12.27
CA VAL A 73 -3.00 8.76 -13.28
C VAL A 73 -3.82 9.62 -14.24
N ASP A 74 -4.56 10.62 -13.75
CA ASP A 74 -5.33 11.54 -14.59
C ASP A 74 -4.43 12.26 -15.63
N VAL A 75 -3.22 12.62 -15.24
CA VAL A 75 -2.25 13.25 -16.14
C VAL A 75 -1.61 12.22 -17.09
N THR A 76 -1.12 11.08 -16.57
CA THR A 76 -0.35 10.13 -17.38
C THR A 76 -1.21 9.34 -18.36
N LEU A 77 -2.48 9.03 -18.03
CA LEU A 77 -3.41 8.38 -18.95
C LEU A 77 -3.74 9.24 -20.18
N ALA A 78 -3.63 10.57 -20.09
CA ALA A 78 -3.78 11.43 -21.27
C ALA A 78 -2.68 11.18 -22.34
N TYR A 79 -1.56 10.57 -21.92
CA TYR A 79 -0.47 10.09 -22.80
C TYR A 79 -0.55 8.58 -23.09
N GLY A 80 -1.62 7.90 -22.67
CA GLY A 80 -1.75 6.44 -22.77
C GLY A 80 -0.75 5.68 -21.90
N MET A 81 -0.39 6.24 -20.75
CA MET A 81 0.62 5.68 -19.85
C MET A 81 0.15 5.65 -18.41
N ILE A 82 0.70 4.73 -17.62
CA ILE A 82 0.49 4.66 -16.16
C ILE A 82 1.82 4.45 -15.42
N PRO A 83 1.93 4.80 -14.12
CA PRO A 83 3.02 4.34 -13.27
C PRO A 83 3.08 2.81 -13.24
N TYR A 84 4.27 2.24 -13.08
CA TYR A 84 4.48 0.79 -13.02
C TYR A 84 3.63 0.10 -11.96
N VAL A 85 3.39 0.75 -10.84
CA VAL A 85 2.52 0.29 -9.76
C VAL A 85 1.61 1.44 -9.34
N VAL A 86 0.29 1.21 -9.37
CA VAL A 86 -0.74 2.18 -8.97
C VAL A 86 -1.50 1.61 -7.77
N PRO A 87 -1.12 1.96 -6.52
CA PRO A 87 -1.82 1.48 -5.33
C PRO A 87 -3.32 1.79 -5.37
N GLN A 88 -4.12 0.88 -4.82
CA GLN A 88 -5.59 0.85 -4.97
C GLN A 88 -6.33 2.09 -4.47
N LEU A 89 -5.75 2.82 -3.51
CA LEU A 89 -6.43 3.95 -2.88
C LEU A 89 -6.00 5.27 -3.52
N ARG A 90 -6.96 5.98 -4.12
CA ARG A 90 -6.77 7.20 -4.91
C ARG A 90 -5.93 8.28 -4.23
N THR A 91 -6.05 8.42 -2.91
CA THR A 91 -5.41 9.48 -2.13
C THR A 91 -4.03 9.13 -1.59
N ILE A 92 -3.51 7.95 -1.88
CA ILE A 92 -2.10 7.63 -1.64
C ILE A 92 -1.25 8.57 -2.50
N THR A 93 -0.24 9.19 -1.89
CA THR A 93 0.70 10.04 -2.63
C THR A 93 1.90 9.24 -3.11
N LEU A 94 2.52 9.64 -4.21
CA LEU A 94 3.68 8.94 -4.77
C LEU A 94 4.81 8.82 -3.72
N GLY A 95 5.20 9.91 -3.06
CA GLY A 95 6.18 9.86 -1.98
C GLY A 95 5.75 8.99 -0.80
N GLY A 96 4.43 8.94 -0.53
CA GLY A 96 3.86 8.05 0.48
C GLY A 96 3.94 6.57 0.09
N ALA A 97 3.72 6.22 -1.17
CA ALA A 97 3.84 4.85 -1.66
C ALA A 97 5.29 4.36 -1.67
N VAL A 98 6.24 5.24 -1.99
CA VAL A 98 7.67 4.90 -1.94
C VAL A 98 8.15 4.69 -0.51
N THR A 99 7.80 5.59 0.41
CA THR A 99 8.21 5.46 1.83
C THR A 99 7.36 4.51 2.65
N GLY A 100 6.23 4.05 2.14
CA GLY A 100 5.29 3.18 2.83
C GLY A 100 5.06 1.83 2.15
N MET A 101 5.78 1.54 1.07
CA MET A 101 5.74 0.31 0.30
C MET A 101 4.33 -0.02 -0.23
N GLY A 102 3.91 0.71 -1.25
CA GLY A 102 2.67 0.38 -1.98
C GLY A 102 2.81 -0.92 -2.78
N ILE A 103 1.73 -1.67 -2.90
CA ILE A 103 1.65 -2.92 -3.65
C ILE A 103 0.38 -2.90 -4.50
N GLU A 104 0.42 -3.49 -5.70
CA GLU A 104 -0.75 -3.68 -6.55
C GLU A 104 -0.54 -4.87 -7.50
N ALA A 105 -1.60 -5.24 -8.21
CA ALA A 105 -1.66 -6.39 -9.10
C ALA A 105 -0.55 -6.45 -10.18
N THR A 106 0.09 -5.34 -10.52
CA THR A 106 1.27 -5.30 -11.40
C THR A 106 2.58 -5.62 -10.67
N SER A 107 2.59 -5.73 -9.35
CA SER A 107 3.80 -5.92 -8.55
C SER A 107 4.49 -7.27 -8.78
N PHE A 108 3.76 -8.27 -9.27
CA PHE A 108 4.37 -9.56 -9.62
C PHE A 108 5.37 -9.45 -10.78
N ARG A 109 5.23 -8.44 -11.67
CA ARG A 109 6.11 -8.21 -12.82
C ARG A 109 6.89 -6.88 -12.76
N ASN A 110 6.37 -5.87 -12.09
CA ASN A 110 6.96 -4.53 -12.04
C ASN A 110 7.70 -4.22 -10.72
N GLY A 111 7.60 -5.12 -9.73
CA GLY A 111 8.12 -4.84 -8.39
C GLY A 111 7.22 -3.86 -7.62
N MET A 112 7.82 -3.07 -6.76
CA MET A 112 7.13 -2.11 -5.91
C MET A 112 7.36 -0.67 -6.38
N PRO A 113 6.60 0.34 -5.93
CA PRO A 113 6.71 1.73 -6.42
C PRO A 113 8.13 2.29 -6.42
N HIS A 114 8.92 2.03 -5.37
CA HIS A 114 10.29 2.52 -5.28
C HIS A 114 11.24 1.94 -6.34
N GLU A 115 10.97 0.74 -6.86
CA GLU A 115 11.79 0.09 -7.90
C GLU A 115 11.57 0.73 -9.29
N SER A 116 10.53 1.55 -9.43
CA SER A 116 10.31 2.40 -10.61
C SER A 116 10.98 3.77 -10.52
N VAL A 117 11.50 4.15 -9.34
CA VAL A 117 12.12 5.46 -9.12
C VAL A 117 13.54 5.45 -9.70
N LEU A 118 13.83 6.46 -10.52
CA LEU A 118 15.15 6.68 -11.11
C LEU A 118 15.99 7.64 -10.26
N GLU A 119 15.34 8.63 -9.66
CA GLU A 119 15.96 9.71 -8.90
C GLU A 119 14.92 10.33 -7.99
N MET A 120 15.31 10.81 -6.82
CA MET A 120 14.41 11.53 -5.91
C MET A 120 15.11 12.68 -5.19
N ASP A 121 14.40 13.78 -5.03
CA ASP A 121 14.83 14.91 -4.19
C ASP A 121 14.21 14.77 -2.81
N ILE A 122 15.04 14.73 -1.77
CA ILE A 122 14.63 14.45 -0.40
C ILE A 122 14.99 15.63 0.49
N LEU A 123 14.02 16.22 1.17
CA LEU A 123 14.25 17.10 2.31
C LEU A 123 14.69 16.24 3.49
N THR A 124 15.93 16.41 3.92
CA THR A 124 16.55 15.65 5.02
C THR A 124 16.32 16.32 6.38
N GLY A 125 16.74 15.66 7.46
CA GLY A 125 16.70 16.21 8.80
C GLY A 125 17.65 17.41 9.03
N THR A 126 18.56 17.70 8.09
CA THR A 126 19.38 18.93 8.09
C THR A 126 18.63 20.17 7.57
N GLY A 127 17.41 19.98 7.03
CA GLY A 127 16.68 21.05 6.34
C GLY A 127 17.12 21.30 4.89
N GLN A 128 18.06 20.53 4.39
CA GLN A 128 18.52 20.59 3.01
C GLN A 128 17.78 19.58 2.12
N VAL A 129 17.57 19.94 0.88
CA VAL A 129 17.09 19.02 -0.15
C VAL A 129 18.28 18.45 -0.89
N VAL A 130 18.38 17.12 -0.92
CA VAL A 130 19.43 16.40 -1.64
C VAL A 130 18.82 15.53 -2.73
N THR A 131 19.49 15.45 -3.88
CA THR A 131 19.08 14.55 -4.96
C THR A 131 19.77 13.20 -4.79
N ALA A 132 18.98 12.15 -4.51
CA ALA A 132 19.47 10.80 -4.32
C ALA A 132 19.14 9.93 -5.55
N SER A 133 20.14 9.16 -6.01
CA SER A 133 20.00 8.21 -7.11
C SER A 133 20.92 7.00 -6.90
N PRO A 134 20.75 5.89 -7.67
CA PRO A 134 21.62 4.71 -7.56
C PRO A 134 23.09 4.98 -7.87
N ASP A 135 23.40 6.07 -8.61
CA ASP A 135 24.71 6.31 -9.21
C ASP A 135 25.44 7.51 -8.62
N ASN A 136 24.92 8.12 -7.53
CA ASN A 136 25.55 9.29 -6.91
C ASN A 136 25.98 9.08 -5.46
N GLU A 137 26.57 10.12 -4.84
CA GLU A 137 27.06 10.11 -3.47
C GLU A 137 25.98 9.92 -2.40
N HIS A 138 24.69 9.99 -2.77
CA HIS A 138 23.53 9.78 -1.90
C HIS A 138 22.85 8.41 -2.15
N ARG A 139 23.56 7.47 -2.78
CA ARG A 139 23.06 6.12 -3.08
C ARG A 139 22.54 5.41 -1.82
N GLU A 140 23.25 5.49 -0.72
CA GLU A 140 22.80 4.85 0.52
C GLU A 140 21.46 5.39 1.03
N LEU A 141 21.22 6.71 0.87
CA LEU A 141 19.92 7.32 1.17
C LEU A 141 18.86 6.83 0.19
N PHE A 142 19.18 6.75 -1.11
CA PHE A 142 18.28 6.24 -2.13
C PHE A 142 17.80 4.82 -1.81
N GLU A 143 18.71 3.93 -1.46
CA GLU A 143 18.43 2.52 -1.17
C GLU A 143 17.73 2.30 0.18
N THR A 144 17.95 3.19 1.18
CA THR A 144 17.35 3.06 2.52
C THR A 144 16.06 3.87 2.69
N PHE A 145 15.78 4.81 1.78
CA PHE A 145 14.59 5.67 1.87
C PHE A 145 13.25 4.93 1.70
N PRO A 146 13.12 3.88 0.85
CA PRO A 146 11.92 3.05 0.83
C PRO A 146 11.62 2.46 2.22
N ASN A 147 10.35 2.29 2.54
CA ASN A 147 9.85 1.79 3.85
C ASN A 147 10.28 2.61 5.09
N SER A 148 10.87 3.79 4.91
CA SER A 148 11.34 4.62 6.02
C SER A 148 10.25 5.44 6.73
N TYR A 149 9.06 5.54 6.14
CA TYR A 149 7.92 6.31 6.68
C TYR A 149 8.29 7.73 7.14
N GLY A 150 9.24 8.36 6.43
CA GLY A 150 9.69 9.71 6.72
C GLY A 150 10.62 9.82 7.94
N SER A 151 11.28 8.72 8.35
CA SER A 151 12.34 8.75 9.37
C SER A 151 13.68 9.24 8.83
N LEU A 152 13.85 9.26 7.52
CA LEU A 152 15.03 9.73 6.80
C LEU A 152 14.80 11.02 6.01
N GLY A 153 13.57 11.53 5.97
CA GLY A 153 13.23 12.73 5.22
C GLY A 153 11.92 12.62 4.46
N TYR A 154 11.67 13.59 3.61
CA TYR A 154 10.45 13.67 2.82
C TYR A 154 10.77 13.96 1.36
N ALA A 155 10.30 13.09 0.44
CA ALA A 155 10.49 13.31 -0.99
C ALA A 155 9.71 14.53 -1.45
N THR A 156 10.39 15.47 -2.10
CA THR A 156 9.80 16.67 -2.72
C THR A 156 9.51 16.45 -4.19
N ARG A 157 10.34 15.64 -4.87
CA ARG A 157 10.23 15.23 -6.27
C ARG A 157 10.71 13.78 -6.42
N LEU A 158 10.09 13.05 -7.33
CA LEU A 158 10.52 11.71 -7.75
C LEU A 158 10.43 11.62 -9.27
N LYS A 159 11.47 11.12 -9.91
CA LYS A 159 11.45 10.72 -11.31
C LYS A 159 11.16 9.25 -11.40
N ILE A 160 10.06 8.88 -12.06
CA ILE A 160 9.56 7.51 -12.12
C ILE A 160 9.44 7.01 -13.55
N LYS A 161 9.48 5.68 -13.71
CA LYS A 161 9.15 5.00 -14.97
C LYS A 161 7.63 4.90 -15.15
N LEU A 162 7.20 5.00 -16.40
CA LEU A 162 5.83 4.78 -16.84
C LEU A 162 5.78 3.65 -17.86
N GLU A 163 4.67 2.92 -17.90
CA GLU A 163 4.38 1.93 -18.94
C GLU A 163 3.20 2.37 -19.82
N LYS A 164 3.26 2.02 -21.11
CA LYS A 164 2.15 2.22 -22.04
C LYS A 164 1.05 1.23 -21.78
N VAL A 165 -0.19 1.70 -21.77
CA VAL A 165 -1.37 0.85 -21.59
C VAL A 165 -2.45 1.21 -22.61
N PRO A 166 -3.22 0.20 -23.08
CA PRO A 166 -4.42 0.43 -23.90
C PRO A 166 -5.57 0.98 -23.06
N GLY A 167 -6.67 1.30 -23.71
CA GLY A 167 -7.85 1.88 -23.07
C GLY A 167 -8.68 0.91 -22.23
N HIS A 168 -8.44 -0.40 -22.33
CA HIS A 168 -9.27 -1.44 -21.68
C HIS A 168 -8.42 -2.56 -21.07
N VAL A 169 -9.03 -3.25 -20.13
CA VAL A 169 -8.48 -4.39 -19.40
C VAL A 169 -9.51 -5.53 -19.42
N ALA A 170 -9.09 -6.67 -19.94
CA ALA A 170 -9.89 -7.90 -19.91
C ALA A 170 -9.52 -8.72 -18.67
N LEU A 171 -10.51 -9.17 -17.89
CA LEU A 171 -10.32 -9.95 -16.69
C LEU A 171 -10.79 -11.38 -16.89
N ARG A 172 -10.07 -12.33 -16.27
CA ARG A 172 -10.49 -13.72 -16.09
C ARG A 172 -10.40 -14.03 -14.59
N HIS A 173 -11.50 -14.56 -14.03
CA HIS A 173 -11.55 -14.99 -12.63
C HIS A 173 -11.48 -16.51 -12.58
N ILE A 174 -10.40 -17.04 -12.00
CA ILE A 174 -10.12 -18.47 -11.92
C ILE A 174 -10.32 -18.93 -10.48
N ARG A 175 -11.24 -19.88 -10.28
CA ARG A 175 -11.55 -20.45 -8.95
C ARG A 175 -10.63 -21.61 -8.61
N PHE A 176 -10.19 -21.65 -7.36
CA PHE A 176 -9.44 -22.75 -6.76
C PHE A 176 -10.11 -23.19 -5.46
N ASP A 177 -10.06 -24.48 -5.15
CA ASP A 177 -10.48 -25.07 -3.88
C ASP A 177 -9.29 -25.62 -3.07
N ASP A 178 -8.13 -25.73 -3.69
CA ASP A 178 -6.86 -26.20 -3.12
C ASP A 178 -5.86 -25.05 -3.04
N PRO A 179 -5.38 -24.66 -1.83
CA PRO A 179 -4.41 -23.59 -1.66
C PRO A 179 -3.01 -23.95 -2.19
N ASP A 180 -2.65 -25.24 -2.27
CA ASP A 180 -1.39 -25.67 -2.87
C ASP A 180 -1.40 -25.46 -4.39
N LEU A 181 -2.52 -25.78 -5.04
CA LEU A 181 -2.71 -25.53 -6.47
C LEU A 181 -2.71 -24.03 -6.77
N LEU A 182 -3.37 -23.23 -5.91
CA LEU A 182 -3.36 -21.77 -5.99
C LEU A 182 -1.92 -21.24 -5.95
N ALA A 183 -1.12 -21.63 -4.94
CA ALA A 183 0.25 -21.17 -4.77
C ALA A 183 1.15 -21.57 -5.96
N LYS A 184 1.02 -22.80 -6.44
CA LYS A 184 1.74 -23.29 -7.63
C LYS A 184 1.38 -22.49 -8.88
N THR A 185 0.10 -22.19 -9.07
CA THR A 185 -0.38 -21.38 -10.21
C THR A 185 0.15 -19.96 -10.14
N ILE A 186 0.14 -19.33 -8.95
CA ILE A 186 0.75 -18.00 -8.74
C ILE A 186 2.24 -18.02 -9.13
N ALA A 187 3.00 -18.99 -8.63
CA ALA A 187 4.43 -19.14 -8.94
C ALA A 187 4.67 -19.29 -10.45
N GLN A 188 3.89 -20.14 -11.12
CA GLN A 188 3.98 -20.37 -12.56
C GLN A 188 3.69 -19.08 -13.36
N ILE A 189 2.60 -18.36 -13.03
CA ILE A 189 2.27 -17.11 -13.71
C ILE A 189 3.35 -16.05 -13.46
N THR A 190 3.88 -15.99 -12.25
CA THR A 190 4.93 -15.04 -11.87
C THR A 190 6.21 -15.27 -12.66
N GLU A 191 6.56 -16.53 -12.96
CA GLU A 191 7.71 -16.90 -13.75
C GLU A 191 7.49 -16.69 -15.25
N SER A 192 6.34 -17.16 -15.78
CA SER A 192 6.07 -17.19 -17.23
C SER A 192 5.45 -15.90 -17.78
N GLY A 193 4.77 -15.11 -16.94
CA GLY A 193 3.94 -13.97 -17.36
C GLY A 193 2.68 -14.37 -18.13
N THR A 194 2.31 -15.68 -18.13
CA THR A 194 1.18 -16.20 -18.91
C THR A 194 0.35 -17.22 -18.12
N TYR A 195 -0.89 -17.39 -18.54
CA TYR A 195 -1.77 -18.47 -18.09
C TYR A 195 -2.62 -18.95 -19.26
N ASP A 196 -2.59 -20.25 -19.57
CA ASP A 196 -3.23 -20.86 -20.77
C ASP A 196 -2.84 -20.10 -22.06
N GLU A 197 -1.54 -19.84 -22.24
CA GLU A 197 -0.94 -19.13 -23.39
C GLU A 197 -1.39 -17.66 -23.55
N VAL A 198 -2.19 -17.12 -22.61
CA VAL A 198 -2.62 -15.72 -22.59
C VAL A 198 -1.75 -14.92 -21.62
N ALA A 199 -1.29 -13.76 -22.08
CA ALA A 199 -0.50 -12.84 -21.25
C ALA A 199 -1.28 -12.39 -20.00
N VAL A 200 -0.58 -12.30 -18.88
CA VAL A 200 -1.09 -11.75 -17.62
C VAL A 200 -0.30 -10.47 -17.32
N ASP A 201 -0.95 -9.33 -17.47
CA ASP A 201 -0.35 -8.03 -17.24
C ASP A 201 -0.49 -7.57 -15.79
N ALA A 202 -1.54 -8.03 -15.10
CA ALA A 202 -1.74 -7.81 -13.68
C ALA A 202 -2.41 -9.03 -13.04
N LEU A 203 -2.05 -9.32 -11.78
CA LEU A 203 -2.44 -10.52 -11.05
C LEU A 203 -2.75 -10.18 -9.60
N ASP A 204 -3.99 -10.37 -9.19
CA ASP A 204 -4.39 -10.36 -7.79
C ASP A 204 -5.43 -11.45 -7.51
N GLY A 205 -5.88 -11.57 -6.28
CA GLY A 205 -6.86 -12.58 -5.92
C GLY A 205 -7.56 -12.27 -4.61
N VAL A 206 -8.55 -13.10 -4.31
CA VAL A 206 -9.31 -13.04 -3.05
C VAL A 206 -9.53 -14.45 -2.53
N ALA A 207 -9.26 -14.65 -1.26
CA ALA A 207 -9.69 -15.84 -0.54
C ALA A 207 -10.97 -15.48 0.23
N PHE A 208 -12.13 -15.96 -0.25
CA PHE A 208 -13.44 -15.65 0.34
C PHE A 208 -13.72 -16.49 1.56
N GLU A 209 -13.50 -17.79 1.45
CA GLU A 209 -13.69 -18.78 2.51
C GLU A 209 -12.63 -19.87 2.39
N PRO A 210 -12.42 -20.72 3.41
CA PRO A 210 -11.58 -21.90 3.27
C PRO A 210 -12.04 -22.78 2.12
N GLY A 211 -11.15 -23.09 1.16
CA GLY A 211 -11.50 -23.83 -0.06
C GLY A 211 -12.23 -23.00 -1.14
N GLU A 212 -12.29 -21.68 -0.99
CA GLU A 212 -12.85 -20.79 -2.00
C GLU A 212 -11.90 -19.62 -2.27
N TYR A 213 -11.01 -19.84 -3.23
CA TYR A 213 -9.98 -18.89 -3.64
C TYR A 213 -10.19 -18.50 -5.09
N TYR A 214 -9.91 -17.25 -5.42
CA TYR A 214 -9.95 -16.75 -6.79
C TYR A 214 -8.68 -16.00 -7.14
N LEU A 215 -8.15 -16.24 -8.34
CA LEU A 215 -7.20 -15.36 -9.00
C LEU A 215 -7.92 -14.54 -10.06
N THR A 216 -7.63 -13.26 -10.11
CA THR A 216 -8.03 -12.37 -11.19
C THR A 216 -6.82 -12.08 -12.07
N LEU A 217 -6.88 -12.58 -13.29
CA LEU A 217 -5.85 -12.39 -14.30
C LEU A 217 -6.31 -11.26 -15.23
N ALA A 218 -5.57 -10.18 -15.25
CA ALA A 218 -5.84 -9.04 -16.11
C ALA A 218 -4.92 -9.02 -17.32
N THR A 219 -5.49 -8.76 -18.50
CA THR A 219 -4.76 -8.59 -19.75
C THR A 219 -5.08 -7.23 -20.35
N TRP A 220 -4.05 -6.42 -20.65
CA TRP A 220 -4.22 -5.15 -21.34
C TRP A 220 -4.73 -5.39 -22.77
N THR A 221 -5.80 -4.71 -23.20
CA THR A 221 -6.40 -4.95 -24.52
C THR A 221 -6.79 -3.67 -25.27
N GLU A 222 -6.42 -3.61 -26.53
CA GLU A 222 -6.86 -2.59 -27.47
C GLU A 222 -8.21 -2.94 -28.13
N ARG A 223 -8.62 -4.20 -28.05
CA ARG A 223 -9.82 -4.73 -28.68
C ARG A 223 -10.82 -5.19 -27.63
N PRO A 224 -11.62 -4.24 -27.08
CA PRO A 224 -12.63 -4.61 -26.10
C PRO A 224 -13.71 -5.48 -26.74
N TYR A 225 -14.26 -6.39 -25.94
CA TYR A 225 -15.45 -7.16 -26.27
C TYR A 225 -16.59 -6.72 -25.35
N GLY A 226 -17.74 -6.38 -25.93
CA GLY A 226 -18.90 -5.93 -25.15
C GLY A 226 -18.73 -4.53 -24.54
N ASN A 227 -19.52 -4.26 -23.52
CA ASN A 227 -19.50 -2.99 -22.79
C ASN A 227 -18.72 -3.15 -21.48
N PRO A 228 -17.83 -2.21 -21.14
CA PRO A 228 -17.12 -2.23 -19.85
C PRO A 228 -18.09 -2.18 -18.67
N SER A 229 -17.75 -2.91 -17.62
CA SER A 229 -18.45 -2.88 -16.34
C SER A 229 -18.21 -1.57 -15.59
N ASP A 230 -19.22 -1.11 -14.85
CA ASP A 230 -19.20 0.13 -14.06
C ASP A 230 -19.42 -0.18 -12.57
N TYR A 231 -18.33 -0.33 -11.84
CA TYR A 231 -18.35 -0.58 -10.40
C TYR A 231 -18.55 0.70 -9.55
N GLY A 232 -18.48 1.85 -10.15
CA GLY A 232 -18.96 3.11 -9.55
C GLY A 232 -20.48 3.17 -9.41
N GLY A 233 -21.22 2.31 -10.14
CA GLY A 233 -22.67 2.18 -10.14
C GLY A 233 -23.22 1.27 -9.02
N GLN A 234 -24.19 0.42 -9.38
CA GLN A 234 -24.84 -0.52 -8.44
C GLN A 234 -24.05 -1.81 -8.21
N GLN A 235 -23.20 -2.17 -9.16
CA GLN A 235 -22.37 -3.35 -9.05
C GLN A 235 -21.21 -3.12 -8.05
N ILE A 236 -20.71 -4.21 -7.49
CA ILE A 236 -19.64 -4.21 -6.48
C ILE A 236 -18.53 -5.13 -6.98
N TYR A 237 -17.32 -4.59 -7.16
CA TYR A 237 -16.24 -5.31 -7.83
C TYR A 237 -15.89 -6.64 -7.15
N TYR A 238 -15.62 -6.66 -5.85
CA TYR A 238 -15.19 -7.91 -5.22
C TYR A 238 -16.23 -9.04 -5.31
N ARG A 239 -17.52 -8.71 -5.34
CA ARG A 239 -18.60 -9.70 -5.52
C ARG A 239 -18.64 -10.26 -6.92
N SER A 240 -18.31 -9.44 -7.93
CA SER A 240 -18.31 -9.90 -9.32
C SER A 240 -17.27 -10.99 -9.57
N ILE A 241 -16.23 -11.09 -8.76
CA ILE A 241 -15.21 -12.14 -8.84
C ILE A 241 -15.84 -13.54 -8.67
N GLN A 242 -16.85 -13.68 -7.79
CA GLN A 242 -17.57 -14.94 -7.60
C GLN A 242 -18.71 -15.13 -8.62
N GLU A 243 -19.21 -14.05 -9.23
CA GLU A 243 -20.39 -14.06 -10.09
C GLU A 243 -20.06 -14.22 -11.58
N ARG A 244 -18.80 -13.99 -11.99
CA ARG A 244 -18.38 -13.91 -13.39
C ARG A 244 -17.06 -14.65 -13.62
N GLU A 245 -16.96 -15.35 -14.73
CA GLU A 245 -15.70 -15.95 -15.19
C GLU A 245 -14.83 -14.92 -15.91
N THR A 246 -15.46 -13.96 -16.60
CA THR A 246 -14.77 -12.91 -17.36
C THR A 246 -15.42 -11.55 -17.14
N ASP A 247 -14.64 -10.51 -17.23
CA ASP A 247 -15.12 -9.12 -17.16
C ASP A 247 -14.27 -8.21 -18.07
N LEU A 248 -14.79 -7.01 -18.35
CA LEU A 248 -14.11 -5.98 -19.11
C LEU A 248 -14.25 -4.65 -18.38
N LEU A 249 -13.16 -3.94 -18.20
CA LEU A 249 -13.15 -2.60 -17.61
C LEU A 249 -12.42 -1.63 -18.54
N THR A 250 -12.69 -0.32 -18.38
CA THR A 250 -11.75 0.68 -18.87
C THR A 250 -10.47 0.60 -18.02
N THR A 251 -9.31 1.00 -18.57
CA THR A 251 -8.07 1.03 -17.78
C THR A 251 -8.21 1.91 -16.55
N TYR A 252 -8.90 3.04 -16.65
CA TYR A 252 -9.17 3.92 -15.51
C TYR A 252 -9.99 3.24 -14.43
N ASP A 253 -11.11 2.58 -14.78
CA ASP A 253 -11.97 1.89 -13.81
C ASP A 253 -11.27 0.67 -13.19
N TYR A 254 -10.41 -0.01 -13.96
CA TYR A 254 -9.57 -1.10 -13.45
C TYR A 254 -8.63 -0.63 -12.34
N LEU A 255 -7.92 0.47 -12.55
CA LEU A 255 -7.00 1.01 -11.56
C LEU A 255 -7.70 1.35 -10.24
N TRP A 256 -8.97 1.75 -10.28
CA TRP A 256 -9.73 2.17 -9.09
C TRP A 256 -10.80 1.17 -8.65
N ARG A 257 -10.78 -0.07 -9.16
CA ARG A 257 -11.79 -1.10 -8.89
C ARG A 257 -11.97 -1.39 -7.40
N TRP A 258 -10.89 -1.35 -6.64
CA TRP A 258 -10.89 -1.58 -5.20
C TRP A 258 -11.24 -0.34 -4.36
N ASP A 259 -10.97 0.86 -4.86
CA ASP A 259 -11.20 2.11 -4.13
C ASP A 259 -12.69 2.37 -3.87
N THR A 260 -13.55 2.08 -4.84
CA THR A 260 -14.98 2.40 -4.82
C THR A 260 -15.72 1.80 -3.62
N ASP A 261 -15.37 0.60 -3.21
CA ASP A 261 -15.93 -0.08 -2.05
C ASP A 261 -14.89 -0.31 -0.95
N TRP A 262 -13.69 0.26 -1.14
CA TRP A 262 -12.54 0.06 -0.28
C TRP A 262 -12.40 -1.44 0.05
N PHE A 263 -12.15 -2.22 -1.00
CA PHE A 263 -12.28 -3.67 -1.00
C PHE A 263 -13.72 -4.09 -0.63
N TRP A 264 -13.97 -4.60 0.55
CA TRP A 264 -15.29 -4.97 1.10
C TRP A 264 -15.73 -4.10 2.28
N CYS A 265 -14.90 -3.14 2.71
CA CYS A 265 -15.12 -2.36 3.94
C CYS A 265 -16.36 -1.46 3.87
N SER A 266 -16.83 -1.09 2.68
CA SER A 266 -18.08 -0.33 2.49
C SER A 266 -19.32 -1.04 3.09
N GLY A 267 -19.24 -2.37 3.27
CA GLY A 267 -20.29 -3.17 3.90
C GLY A 267 -20.58 -2.75 5.35
N ALA A 268 -19.56 -2.37 6.11
CA ALA A 268 -19.68 -1.91 7.49
C ALA A 268 -20.55 -0.64 7.64
N PHE A 269 -20.68 0.14 6.57
CA PHE A 269 -21.50 1.37 6.52
C PHE A 269 -22.88 1.15 5.89
N GLY A 270 -23.23 -0.09 5.56
CA GLY A 270 -24.46 -0.41 4.83
C GLY A 270 -24.46 0.05 3.36
N ALA A 271 -23.34 0.59 2.86
CA ALA A 271 -23.24 1.13 1.50
C ALA A 271 -23.37 0.05 0.39
N GLN A 272 -23.30 -1.23 0.76
CA GLN A 272 -23.55 -2.36 -0.14
C GLN A 272 -25.01 -2.78 -0.23
N ASN A 273 -25.89 -2.25 0.63
CA ASN A 273 -27.33 -2.46 0.46
C ASN A 273 -27.81 -1.72 -0.79
N LYS A 274 -28.56 -2.43 -1.68
CA LYS A 274 -28.99 -1.89 -2.97
C LYS A 274 -29.77 -0.56 -2.89
N TYR A 275 -30.57 -0.37 -1.83
CA TYR A 275 -31.35 0.85 -1.63
C TYR A 275 -30.50 1.99 -1.10
N VAL A 276 -29.61 1.71 -0.13
CA VAL A 276 -28.66 2.68 0.40
C VAL A 276 -27.70 3.12 -0.71
N ARG A 277 -27.15 2.15 -1.48
CA ARG A 277 -26.24 2.42 -2.59
C ARG A 277 -26.87 3.28 -3.67
N ARG A 278 -28.19 3.11 -3.95
CA ARG A 278 -28.90 3.94 -4.91
C ARG A 278 -28.98 5.40 -4.49
N LEU A 279 -29.12 5.65 -3.18
CA LEU A 279 -29.18 7.00 -2.60
C LEU A 279 -27.78 7.60 -2.32
N TRP A 280 -26.77 6.76 -2.17
CA TRP A 280 -25.40 7.19 -1.90
C TRP A 280 -24.78 7.80 -3.17
N PRO A 281 -24.37 9.08 -3.17
CA PRO A 281 -23.81 9.72 -4.36
C PRO A 281 -22.55 8.99 -4.86
N ARG A 282 -22.43 8.76 -6.16
CA ARG A 282 -21.26 8.06 -6.77
C ARG A 282 -19.93 8.69 -6.36
N ARG A 283 -19.85 10.02 -6.36
CA ARG A 283 -18.65 10.78 -5.96
C ARG A 283 -18.18 10.55 -4.52
N LEU A 284 -19.05 10.00 -3.66
CA LEU A 284 -18.74 9.68 -2.26
C LEU A 284 -18.48 8.19 -2.04
N ARG A 285 -18.48 7.35 -3.09
CA ARG A 285 -18.11 5.94 -3.03
C ARG A 285 -16.61 5.82 -3.26
N ARG A 286 -15.85 6.14 -2.24
CA ARG A 286 -14.39 6.25 -2.28
C ARG A 286 -13.81 5.93 -0.90
N SER A 287 -12.65 5.34 -0.90
CA SER A 287 -11.92 4.95 0.33
C SER A 287 -11.71 6.11 1.30
N ASP A 288 -11.36 7.32 0.80
CA ASP A 288 -11.11 8.49 1.65
C ASP A 288 -12.37 8.98 2.38
N VAL A 289 -13.55 8.75 1.82
CA VAL A 289 -14.83 9.05 2.49
C VAL A 289 -15.10 8.04 3.61
N TYR A 290 -14.91 6.74 3.33
CA TYR A 290 -15.07 5.70 4.34
C TYR A 290 -14.06 5.85 5.48
N MET A 291 -12.81 6.22 5.18
CA MET A 291 -11.79 6.51 6.19
C MET A 291 -12.18 7.66 7.12
N LYS A 292 -12.81 8.73 6.60
CA LYS A 292 -13.33 9.83 7.42
C LYS A 292 -14.44 9.36 8.37
N LEU A 293 -15.31 8.47 7.90
CA LEU A 293 -16.37 7.87 8.74
C LEU A 293 -15.78 7.03 9.87
N ILE A 294 -14.75 6.21 9.56
CA ILE A 294 -14.01 5.45 10.59
C ILE A 294 -13.30 6.39 11.58
N GLY A 295 -12.71 7.48 11.08
CA GLY A 295 -12.09 8.49 11.93
C GLY A 295 -13.07 9.11 12.93
N LEU A 296 -14.32 9.36 12.50
CA LEU A 296 -15.39 9.83 13.39
C LEU A 296 -15.80 8.75 14.41
N ASP A 297 -15.95 7.49 13.97
CA ASP A 297 -16.27 6.39 14.87
C ASP A 297 -15.19 6.22 15.94
N ARG A 298 -13.91 6.25 15.56
CA ARG A 298 -12.77 6.20 16.49
C ARG A 298 -12.79 7.34 17.51
N ARG A 299 -13.08 8.58 17.06
CA ARG A 299 -13.10 9.75 17.93
C ARG A 299 -14.20 9.68 19.00
N PHE A 300 -15.34 9.09 18.66
CA PHE A 300 -16.51 9.03 19.53
C PHE A 300 -16.74 7.65 20.14
N SER A 301 -15.94 6.63 19.78
CA SER A 301 -16.07 5.23 20.23
C SER A 301 -17.50 4.69 20.11
N ILE A 302 -18.17 5.00 18.99
CA ILE A 302 -19.60 4.70 18.80
C ILE A 302 -19.80 3.19 18.74
N ALA A 303 -19.02 2.50 17.93
CA ALA A 303 -19.12 1.04 17.78
C ALA A 303 -18.82 0.32 19.10
N ASP A 304 -17.76 0.69 19.82
CA ASP A 304 -17.37 0.10 21.09
C ASP A 304 -18.46 0.28 22.15
N ARG A 305 -19.10 1.47 22.20
CA ARG A 305 -20.23 1.74 23.13
C ARG A 305 -21.48 0.94 22.78
N LEU A 306 -21.76 0.75 21.50
CA LEU A 306 -22.89 -0.08 21.06
C LEU A 306 -22.66 -1.55 21.38
N ASP A 307 -21.44 -2.05 21.16
CA ASP A 307 -21.06 -3.42 21.47
C ASP A 307 -21.10 -3.68 22.98
N ALA A 308 -20.57 -2.77 23.79
CA ALA A 308 -20.64 -2.87 25.25
C ALA A 308 -22.10 -2.89 25.76
N ARG A 309 -22.99 -2.04 25.22
CA ARG A 309 -24.42 -2.04 25.57
C ARG A 309 -25.14 -3.32 25.14
N ALA A 310 -24.71 -3.92 24.04
CA ALA A 310 -25.25 -5.18 23.53
C ALA A 310 -24.64 -6.42 24.20
N GLY A 311 -23.72 -6.25 25.17
CA GLY A 311 -23.04 -7.36 25.84
C GLY A 311 -22.16 -8.19 24.90
N ARG A 312 -21.69 -7.60 23.80
CA ARG A 312 -20.83 -8.30 22.85
C ARG A 312 -19.40 -8.42 23.39
N PRO A 313 -18.68 -9.50 23.05
CA PRO A 313 -17.28 -9.66 23.46
C PRO A 313 -16.39 -8.57 22.89
N LEU A 314 -15.26 -8.32 23.56
CA LEU A 314 -14.24 -7.39 23.10
C LEU A 314 -13.73 -7.81 21.72
N ARG A 315 -13.36 -6.81 20.93
CA ARG A 315 -12.82 -7.00 19.58
C ARG A 315 -11.45 -6.36 19.46
N GLU A 316 -10.54 -7.10 18.87
CA GLU A 316 -9.25 -6.58 18.41
C GLU A 316 -9.37 -6.15 16.95
N ARG A 317 -8.83 -4.98 16.63
CA ARG A 317 -8.68 -4.54 15.24
C ARG A 317 -7.49 -5.26 14.62
N VAL A 318 -7.74 -5.99 13.55
CA VAL A 318 -6.72 -6.71 12.79
C VAL A 318 -6.69 -6.14 11.38
N ILE A 319 -5.72 -5.27 11.15
CA ILE A 319 -5.52 -4.55 9.89
C ILE A 319 -4.06 -4.65 9.54
N GLN A 320 -3.73 -5.50 8.56
CA GLN A 320 -2.35 -5.72 8.13
C GLN A 320 -2.30 -6.09 6.66
N ASP A 321 -1.15 -5.78 6.05
CA ASP A 321 -0.62 -6.44 4.88
C ASP A 321 0.67 -7.13 5.28
N ILE A 322 0.75 -8.41 4.95
CA ILE A 322 1.92 -9.25 5.22
C ILE A 322 2.32 -9.98 3.94
N GLU A 323 3.59 -10.19 3.75
CA GLU A 323 4.15 -10.90 2.62
C GLU A 323 4.72 -12.25 3.10
N VAL A 324 4.29 -13.33 2.45
CA VAL A 324 4.88 -14.66 2.67
C VAL A 324 5.45 -15.19 1.35
N PRO A 325 6.55 -15.95 1.38
CA PRO A 325 7.00 -16.70 0.20
C PRO A 325 5.84 -17.51 -0.38
N VAL A 326 5.71 -17.55 -1.70
CA VAL A 326 4.54 -18.17 -2.36
C VAL A 326 4.36 -19.63 -1.95
N GLU A 327 5.45 -20.37 -1.73
CA GLU A 327 5.43 -21.76 -1.28
C GLU A 327 4.88 -21.94 0.14
N ASN A 328 4.89 -20.88 0.95
CA ASN A 328 4.39 -20.89 2.33
C ASN A 328 2.98 -20.31 2.45
N LEU A 329 2.38 -19.84 1.34
CA LEU A 329 1.01 -19.32 1.32
C LEU A 329 -0.03 -20.32 1.84
N PRO A 330 -0.03 -21.62 1.44
CA PRO A 330 -0.98 -22.60 1.96
C PRO A 330 -0.92 -22.73 3.48
N ALA A 331 0.28 -22.86 4.04
CA ALA A 331 0.50 -22.99 5.47
C ALA A 331 0.09 -21.74 6.26
N PHE A 332 0.23 -20.54 5.64
CA PHE A 332 -0.26 -19.31 6.24
C PHE A 332 -1.80 -19.25 6.23
N LEU A 333 -2.45 -19.57 5.11
CA LEU A 333 -3.91 -19.52 4.99
C LEU A 333 -4.59 -20.51 5.95
N GLU A 334 -4.09 -21.74 6.05
CA GLU A 334 -4.60 -22.75 6.98
C GLU A 334 -4.48 -22.27 8.44
N TRP A 335 -3.31 -21.76 8.83
CA TRP A 335 -3.10 -21.21 10.17
C TRP A 335 -4.01 -19.99 10.42
N PHE A 336 -4.16 -19.11 9.44
CA PHE A 336 -4.96 -17.89 9.57
C PHE A 336 -6.45 -18.21 9.76
N ASP A 337 -6.96 -19.22 9.08
CA ASP A 337 -8.33 -19.72 9.27
C ASP A 337 -8.55 -20.26 10.67
N ALA A 338 -7.61 -21.05 11.18
CA ALA A 338 -7.71 -21.66 12.50
C ALA A 338 -7.59 -20.64 13.64
N GLU A 339 -6.66 -19.68 13.53
CA GLU A 339 -6.30 -18.80 14.65
C GLU A 339 -6.96 -17.44 14.59
N ILE A 340 -7.24 -16.92 13.40
CA ILE A 340 -7.78 -15.57 13.17
C ILE A 340 -9.23 -15.65 12.72
N GLY A 341 -9.53 -16.50 11.74
CA GLY A 341 -10.88 -16.75 11.24
C GLY A 341 -11.55 -15.55 10.58
N MET A 342 -10.77 -14.68 9.91
CA MET A 342 -11.28 -13.48 9.24
C MET A 342 -11.23 -13.63 7.73
N ARG A 343 -12.35 -13.40 7.07
CA ARG A 343 -12.50 -13.45 5.61
C ARG A 343 -13.42 -12.32 5.13
N PRO A 344 -13.31 -11.91 3.87
CA PRO A 344 -12.31 -12.32 2.88
C PRO A 344 -10.94 -11.71 3.16
N VAL A 345 -9.88 -12.24 2.49
CA VAL A 345 -8.55 -11.64 2.45
C VAL A 345 -8.10 -11.42 1.01
N TRP A 346 -7.37 -10.35 0.78
CA TRP A 346 -6.80 -10.02 -0.53
C TRP A 346 -5.46 -10.72 -0.72
N LEU A 347 -5.22 -11.24 -1.91
CA LEU A 347 -3.99 -11.89 -2.31
C LEU A 347 -3.37 -11.10 -3.45
N CYS A 348 -2.15 -10.59 -3.24
CA CYS A 348 -1.46 -9.84 -4.27
C CYS A 348 -0.04 -10.37 -4.46
N PRO A 349 0.22 -11.15 -5.51
CA PRO A 349 1.56 -11.62 -5.81
C PRO A 349 2.52 -10.48 -6.12
N LEU A 350 3.74 -10.58 -5.61
CA LEU A 350 4.79 -9.59 -5.85
C LEU A 350 6.17 -10.23 -5.95
N VAL A 351 7.06 -9.57 -6.68
CA VAL A 351 8.46 -9.94 -6.83
C VAL A 351 9.31 -8.68 -6.79
N SER A 352 10.19 -8.58 -5.81
CA SER A 352 11.22 -7.54 -5.82
C SER A 352 12.12 -7.71 -7.04
N ARG A 353 12.41 -6.61 -7.74
CA ARG A 353 13.14 -6.63 -9.00
C ARG A 353 14.61 -6.41 -8.86
N GLY A 354 15.17 -6.06 -7.76
CA GLY A 354 16.60 -5.87 -7.51
C GLY A 354 17.55 -6.19 -8.68
N THR A 355 18.77 -5.76 -8.65
CA THR A 355 19.69 -5.98 -9.78
C THR A 355 20.22 -7.41 -9.89
N LYS A 356 20.18 -8.16 -8.78
CA LYS A 356 20.68 -9.55 -8.68
C LYS A 356 19.74 -10.40 -7.85
N ALA A 357 19.62 -11.68 -8.22
CA ALA A 357 18.87 -12.65 -7.43
C ALA A 357 19.37 -12.70 -5.97
N GLY A 358 18.46 -12.68 -5.02
CA GLY A 358 18.74 -12.68 -3.58
C GLY A 358 19.19 -11.32 -3.01
N GLU A 359 19.33 -10.26 -3.82
CA GLU A 359 19.54 -8.90 -3.33
C GLU A 359 18.30 -8.43 -2.54
N LYS A 360 18.51 -7.60 -1.52
CA LYS A 360 17.45 -7.12 -0.64
C LYS A 360 17.52 -5.62 -0.51
N TRP A 361 16.38 -4.97 -0.48
CA TRP A 361 16.31 -3.59 -0.03
C TRP A 361 16.50 -3.54 1.48
N PRO A 362 17.32 -2.62 2.01
CA PRO A 362 17.69 -2.62 3.43
C PRO A 362 16.49 -2.69 4.38
N THR A 363 15.53 -1.80 4.21
CA THR A 363 14.36 -1.67 5.09
C THR A 363 13.19 -2.57 4.71
N TYR A 364 13.32 -3.35 3.62
CA TYR A 364 12.29 -4.26 3.13
C TYR A 364 12.92 -5.51 2.51
N PRO A 365 13.38 -6.45 3.33
CA PRO A 365 14.33 -7.49 2.94
C PRO A 365 13.70 -8.67 2.20
N LEU A 366 12.77 -8.44 1.28
CA LEU A 366 12.31 -9.47 0.35
C LEU A 366 13.43 -9.79 -0.64
N GLU A 367 13.65 -11.08 -0.87
CA GLU A 367 14.68 -11.55 -1.80
C GLU A 367 14.29 -11.22 -3.24
N ALA A 368 15.16 -10.52 -3.97
CA ALA A 368 14.92 -10.20 -5.36
C ALA A 368 14.72 -11.45 -6.20
N HIS A 369 13.79 -11.38 -7.14
CA HIS A 369 13.40 -12.47 -8.05
C HIS A 369 12.78 -13.71 -7.37
N ARG A 370 12.48 -13.64 -6.08
CA ARG A 370 11.68 -14.65 -5.38
C ARG A 370 10.22 -14.19 -5.33
N PRO A 371 9.25 -15.03 -5.70
CA PRO A 371 7.83 -14.68 -5.60
C PRO A 371 7.34 -14.73 -4.15
N TYR A 372 6.64 -13.69 -3.76
CA TYR A 372 5.89 -13.57 -2.50
C TYR A 372 4.43 -13.31 -2.80
N VAL A 373 3.58 -13.56 -1.83
CA VAL A 373 2.18 -13.15 -1.87
C VAL A 373 1.92 -12.22 -0.69
N ASN A 374 1.52 -10.99 -0.99
CA ASN A 374 0.93 -10.12 0.00
C ASN A 374 -0.46 -10.62 0.35
N VAL A 375 -0.73 -10.82 1.64
CA VAL A 375 -2.06 -11.13 2.17
C VAL A 375 -2.56 -9.93 2.96
N GLY A 376 -3.57 -9.27 2.40
CA GLY A 376 -4.18 -8.06 2.98
C GLY A 376 -5.51 -8.38 3.65
N PHE A 377 -5.69 -7.90 4.89
CA PHE A 377 -6.91 -8.12 5.66
C PHE A 377 -7.23 -6.92 6.56
N TRP A 378 -8.51 -6.55 6.59
CA TRP A 378 -8.99 -5.36 7.29
C TRP A 378 -10.30 -5.66 8.00
N GLY A 379 -10.25 -5.75 9.33
CA GLY A 379 -11.44 -6.07 10.11
C GLY A 379 -11.22 -6.05 11.62
N THR A 380 -12.08 -6.76 12.32
CA THR A 380 -12.01 -6.96 13.78
C THR A 380 -12.27 -8.43 14.12
N VAL A 381 -11.56 -8.94 15.12
CA VAL A 381 -11.67 -10.31 15.59
C VAL A 381 -12.07 -10.31 17.07
N HIS A 382 -12.91 -11.25 17.49
CA HIS A 382 -13.27 -11.40 18.89
C HIS A 382 -12.08 -11.88 19.72
N VAL A 383 -11.91 -11.29 20.89
CA VAL A 383 -10.89 -11.69 21.87
C VAL A 383 -11.54 -11.87 23.25
N GLY A 384 -10.94 -12.71 24.08
CA GLY A 384 -11.43 -12.93 25.43
C GLY A 384 -11.30 -11.68 26.32
N PRO A 385 -12.03 -11.60 27.44
CA PRO A 385 -12.00 -10.45 28.34
C PRO A 385 -10.63 -10.23 28.99
N ASP A 386 -9.84 -11.28 29.14
CA ASP A 386 -8.50 -11.25 29.74
C ASP A 386 -7.38 -11.25 28.70
N ALA A 387 -7.70 -10.90 27.43
CA ALA A 387 -6.71 -10.87 26.36
C ALA A 387 -5.64 -9.82 26.65
N VAL A 388 -4.38 -10.22 26.49
CA VAL A 388 -3.25 -9.27 26.50
C VAL A 388 -3.36 -8.28 25.34
N ASP A 389 -2.57 -7.21 25.36
CA ASP A 389 -2.58 -6.21 24.28
C ASP A 389 -2.27 -6.86 22.92
N ALA A 390 -3.22 -6.74 21.99
CA ALA A 390 -3.13 -7.16 20.60
C ALA A 390 -2.70 -8.63 20.36
N PRO A 391 -3.34 -9.64 21.00
CA PRO A 391 -2.88 -11.03 20.91
C PRO A 391 -2.92 -11.58 19.48
N LYS A 392 -3.92 -11.21 18.67
CA LYS A 392 -4.06 -11.69 17.29
C LYS A 392 -3.05 -11.03 16.35
N ASN A 393 -2.83 -9.72 16.48
CA ASN A 393 -1.80 -9.04 15.71
C ASN A 393 -0.39 -9.58 16.00
N ARG A 394 -0.05 -9.82 17.29
CA ARG A 394 1.23 -10.43 17.69
C ARG A 394 1.39 -11.85 17.17
N ALA A 395 0.33 -12.66 17.20
CA ALA A 395 0.36 -14.01 16.65
C ALA A 395 0.61 -14.00 15.13
N ILE A 396 0.00 -13.07 14.40
CA ILE A 396 0.24 -12.88 12.96
C ILE A 396 1.71 -12.50 12.71
N GLU A 397 2.25 -11.52 13.44
CA GLU A 397 3.65 -11.09 13.30
C GLU A 397 4.63 -12.26 13.54
N ALA A 398 4.39 -13.05 14.59
CA ALA A 398 5.20 -14.23 14.89
C ALA A 398 5.12 -15.28 13.76
N ARG A 399 3.90 -15.59 13.29
CA ARG A 399 3.69 -16.58 12.23
C ARG A 399 4.31 -16.17 10.90
N VAL A 400 4.18 -14.90 10.53
CA VAL A 400 4.81 -14.34 9.32
C VAL A 400 6.32 -14.49 9.38
N HIS A 401 6.94 -14.16 10.51
CA HIS A 401 8.37 -14.33 10.71
C HIS A 401 8.82 -15.80 10.62
N GLU A 402 8.09 -16.73 11.26
CA GLU A 402 8.35 -18.18 11.18
C GLU A 402 8.32 -18.69 9.72
N LEU A 403 7.44 -18.16 8.90
CA LEU A 403 7.30 -18.51 7.49
C LEU A 403 8.29 -17.78 6.57
N GLY A 404 9.25 -17.01 7.10
CA GLY A 404 10.20 -16.25 6.32
C GLY A 404 9.57 -15.08 5.56
N GLY A 405 8.46 -14.59 6.06
CA GLY A 405 7.72 -13.46 5.51
C GLY A 405 8.11 -12.12 6.11
N HIS A 406 7.42 -11.08 5.70
CA HIS A 406 7.62 -9.70 6.15
C HIS A 406 6.28 -9.00 6.37
N LYS A 407 6.28 -7.86 7.05
CA LYS A 407 5.07 -7.08 7.32
C LYS A 407 5.22 -5.64 6.90
N SER A 408 4.23 -5.09 6.22
CA SER A 408 4.09 -3.66 5.94
C SER A 408 3.81 -2.85 7.20
N LEU A 409 4.46 -1.68 7.35
CA LEU A 409 4.38 -0.84 8.55
C LEU A 409 3.30 0.26 8.48
N TYR A 410 2.37 0.21 7.53
CA TYR A 410 1.29 1.22 7.45
C TYR A 410 0.24 1.06 8.56
N SER A 411 0.16 -0.12 9.16
CA SER A 411 -0.68 -0.45 10.31
C SER A 411 0.14 -0.54 11.60
N GLU A 412 -0.52 -0.85 12.71
CA GLU A 412 0.15 -1.00 14.01
C GLU A 412 1.10 -2.19 14.01
N ALA A 413 2.28 -2.02 14.62
CA ALA A 413 3.27 -3.07 14.82
C ALA A 413 3.55 -3.24 16.32
N PHE A 414 3.90 -4.48 16.73
CA PHE A 414 4.01 -4.88 18.12
C PHE A 414 5.34 -5.57 18.46
N TYR A 415 6.33 -5.41 17.60
CA TYR A 415 7.67 -6.01 17.77
C TYR A 415 8.42 -5.38 18.94
N ASP A 416 9.20 -6.19 19.64
CA ASP A 416 10.27 -5.70 20.51
C ASP A 416 11.35 -5.01 19.67
N LYS A 417 12.10 -4.07 20.28
CA LYS A 417 13.05 -3.22 19.56
C LYS A 417 14.12 -4.02 18.82
N ASP A 418 14.66 -5.06 19.46
CA ASP A 418 15.74 -5.86 18.89
C ASP A 418 15.24 -6.67 17.70
N VAL A 419 14.04 -7.27 17.81
CA VAL A 419 13.36 -7.97 16.71
C VAL A 419 13.05 -7.02 15.56
N PHE A 420 12.52 -5.83 15.88
CA PHE A 420 12.24 -4.82 14.86
C PHE A 420 13.52 -4.40 14.11
N ASN A 421 14.60 -4.11 14.83
CA ASN A 421 15.87 -3.75 14.22
C ASN A 421 16.43 -4.86 13.32
N ALA A 422 16.30 -6.11 13.73
CA ALA A 422 16.73 -7.24 12.90
C ALA A 422 15.90 -7.39 11.61
N LEU A 423 14.57 -7.12 11.67
CA LEU A 423 13.66 -7.26 10.54
C LEU A 423 13.72 -6.08 9.56
N TYR A 424 14.01 -4.87 10.05
CA TYR A 424 13.96 -3.62 9.28
C TYR A 424 15.32 -2.92 9.16
N ASP A 425 16.41 -3.67 9.34
CA ASP A 425 17.79 -3.20 9.20
C ASP A 425 18.07 -1.92 10.02
N GLY A 426 17.84 -2.04 11.34
CA GLY A 426 17.96 -0.93 12.26
C GLY A 426 19.34 -0.28 12.29
N ASP A 427 20.41 -1.06 12.09
CA ASP A 427 21.79 -0.54 12.08
C ASP A 427 22.04 0.33 10.84
N ASN A 428 21.61 -0.10 9.67
CA ASN A 428 21.70 0.69 8.45
C ASN A 428 20.85 1.97 8.54
N LEU A 429 19.60 1.84 9.05
CA LEU A 429 18.73 2.99 9.29
C LEU A 429 19.39 4.02 10.21
N ALA A 430 20.03 3.56 11.28
CA ALA A 430 20.73 4.43 12.23
C ALA A 430 21.95 5.12 11.59
N ALA A 431 22.73 4.39 10.78
CA ALA A 431 23.89 4.94 10.07
C ALA A 431 23.49 6.02 9.06
N VAL A 432 22.49 5.74 8.23
CA VAL A 432 21.97 6.71 7.24
C VAL A 432 21.33 7.91 7.95
N LYS A 433 20.56 7.68 9.02
CA LYS A 433 19.96 8.76 9.80
C LYS A 433 21.04 9.67 10.43
N ALA A 434 22.11 9.11 10.97
CA ALA A 434 23.21 9.90 11.55
C ALA A 434 23.86 10.85 10.53
N ARG A 435 23.91 10.47 9.24
CA ARG A 435 24.44 11.31 8.16
C ARG A 435 23.46 12.41 7.75
N TYR A 436 22.17 12.07 7.58
CA TYR A 436 21.18 12.98 7.00
C TYR A 436 20.26 13.67 8.01
N ASP A 437 20.35 13.29 9.28
CA ASP A 437 19.61 13.89 10.40
C ASP A 437 20.43 13.89 11.70
N PRO A 438 21.65 14.48 11.70
CA PRO A 438 22.53 14.48 12.87
C PRO A 438 21.94 15.20 14.08
N GLY A 439 20.93 16.04 13.89
CA GLY A 439 20.19 16.73 14.94
C GLY A 439 19.00 15.97 15.50
N ASP A 440 18.78 14.71 15.04
CA ASP A 440 17.65 13.85 15.43
C ASP A 440 16.27 14.54 15.34
N ARG A 441 16.08 15.34 14.26
CA ARG A 441 14.87 16.12 13.99
C ARG A 441 13.70 15.27 13.50
N LEU A 442 14.00 14.12 12.91
CA LEU A 442 13.02 13.17 12.33
C LEU A 442 12.84 12.01 13.30
N THR A 443 11.60 11.75 13.71
CA THR A 443 11.29 10.58 14.56
C THR A 443 11.75 9.29 13.85
N ASP A 444 12.46 8.41 14.55
CA ASP A 444 12.96 7.14 14.01
C ASP A 444 11.81 6.18 13.66
N LEU A 445 12.11 5.18 12.82
CA LEU A 445 11.12 4.27 12.28
C LEU A 445 10.45 3.41 13.37
N TYR A 446 11.21 2.89 14.33
CA TYR A 446 10.67 2.10 15.44
C TYR A 446 9.69 2.93 16.30
N SER A 447 10.08 4.15 16.64
CA SER A 447 9.24 5.06 17.41
C SER A 447 7.93 5.40 16.67
N LYS A 448 7.99 5.55 15.34
CA LYS A 448 6.78 5.77 14.51
C LYS A 448 5.90 4.53 14.40
N ALA A 449 6.48 3.36 14.15
CA ALA A 449 5.75 2.16 13.81
C ALA A 449 5.20 1.45 15.07
N VAL A 450 6.01 1.35 16.12
CA VAL A 450 5.69 0.57 17.33
C VAL A 450 5.26 1.47 18.49
N LYS A 451 6.00 2.56 18.76
CA LYS A 451 5.68 3.48 19.86
C LYS A 451 4.60 4.50 19.51
N ARG A 452 4.23 4.63 18.22
CA ARG A 452 3.15 5.51 17.73
C ARG A 452 3.41 7.00 17.95
N LEU A 453 4.70 7.41 17.95
CA LEU A 453 5.15 8.79 18.15
C LEU A 453 5.08 9.63 16.85
#